data_30d7dbfa8b15a4aef2fb1718e97dc75a
#
_entry.id   30d7dbfa8b15a4aef2fb1718e97dc75a
#
_cell.length_a   1.000
_cell.length_b   1.000
_cell.length_c   1.000
_cell.angle_alpha   90.00
_cell.angle_beta   90.00
_cell.angle_gamma   90.00
#
_symmetry.space_group_name_H-M   'P 1'
#
loop_
_entity.id
_entity.type
_entity.pdbx_description
1 polymer ?
#
loop_
_entity_poly.entity_id
_entity_poly.type
_entity_poly.pdbx_seq_one_letter_code
_entity_poly.pdbx_strand_id
1 'polypeptide(L)'
;MLEGCRAADVDHLVHASSSSVYGGNTKLPFAVDDLVDHPLSLYAATKKSNELLAHSYANLFQIPTTGLRFFNVYGPWGRPDAALYRFTSAMLAGNALDVYNYGKHRRDFTYVDDIAESVVRVLDQPARPDPAWRSDAPRPSTSSAPYRVYNIGNSQPVELLYLIQLLEQELGVKARLNLLPMQPGDVEDTIADVADLEAAIAFSPSTPIETG
;
A
#
# COMPACT_ATOMS: atom_id res chain seq x y z
N MET A 1 -7.55 9.30 -17.97
CA MET A 1 -6.08 9.24 -17.69
C MET A 1 -5.36 8.35 -18.69
N LEU A 2 -5.64 7.04 -18.81
CA LEU A 2 -4.91 6.12 -19.72
C LEU A 2 -4.91 6.58 -21.19
N GLU A 3 -6.07 7.02 -21.73
CA GLU A 3 -6.15 7.63 -23.06
C GLU A 3 -5.28 8.91 -23.17
N GLY A 4 -5.22 9.71 -22.10
CA GLY A 4 -4.32 10.87 -22.07
C GLY A 4 -2.84 10.48 -22.14
N CYS A 5 -2.45 9.43 -21.40
CA CYS A 5 -1.08 8.89 -21.49
C CYS A 5 -0.75 8.40 -22.89
N ARG A 6 -1.69 7.67 -23.53
CA ARG A 6 -1.54 7.21 -24.91
C ARG A 6 -1.42 8.37 -25.90
N ALA A 7 -2.28 9.38 -25.77
CA ALA A 7 -2.27 10.54 -26.68
C ALA A 7 -1.04 11.42 -26.51
N ALA A 8 -0.46 11.48 -25.31
CA ALA A 8 0.73 12.27 -24.99
C ALA A 8 2.04 11.48 -25.17
N ASP A 9 1.97 10.20 -25.55
CA ASP A 9 3.12 9.30 -25.75
C ASP A 9 4.09 9.33 -24.55
N VAL A 10 3.54 9.11 -23.34
CA VAL A 10 4.33 9.19 -22.12
C VAL A 10 5.35 8.06 -22.03
N ASP A 11 6.56 8.36 -21.58
CA ASP A 11 7.65 7.39 -21.44
C ASP A 11 7.39 6.34 -20.37
N HIS A 12 6.67 6.70 -19.30
CA HIS A 12 6.35 5.80 -18.19
C HIS A 12 5.10 6.28 -17.44
N LEU A 13 4.17 5.37 -17.17
CA LEU A 13 3.03 5.59 -16.29
C LEU A 13 3.27 4.87 -14.95
N VAL A 14 3.39 5.62 -13.86
CA VAL A 14 3.35 5.08 -12.51
C VAL A 14 2.00 5.40 -11.88
N HIS A 15 1.29 4.40 -11.37
CA HIS A 15 -0.04 4.60 -10.79
C HIS A 15 -0.19 3.97 -9.41
N ALA A 16 -1.02 4.60 -8.56
CA ALA A 16 -1.30 4.13 -7.22
C ALA A 16 -2.32 2.98 -7.23
N SER A 17 -1.89 1.80 -6.78
CA SER A 17 -2.75 0.72 -6.30
C SER A 17 -2.81 0.76 -4.76
N SER A 18 -3.09 -0.36 -4.10
CA SER A 18 -3.25 -0.43 -2.65
C SER A 18 -3.06 -1.86 -2.15
N SER A 19 -2.54 -2.03 -0.93
CA SER A 19 -2.53 -3.31 -0.22
C SER A 19 -3.94 -3.89 -0.01
N SER A 20 -4.99 -3.07 -0.08
CA SER A 20 -6.38 -3.53 -0.01
C SER A 20 -6.75 -4.55 -1.09
N VAL A 21 -6.01 -4.60 -2.23
CA VAL A 21 -6.25 -5.59 -3.30
C VAL A 21 -6.00 -7.02 -2.84
N TYR A 22 -5.18 -7.24 -1.80
CA TYR A 22 -4.96 -8.57 -1.22
C TYR A 22 -6.23 -9.15 -0.60
N GLY A 23 -7.18 -8.31 -0.20
CA GLY A 23 -8.52 -8.72 0.20
C GLY A 23 -8.53 -9.81 1.26
N GLY A 24 -9.09 -10.98 0.92
CA GLY A 24 -9.22 -12.12 1.82
C GLY A 24 -7.96 -12.98 2.01
N ASN A 25 -6.79 -12.58 1.49
CA ASN A 25 -5.56 -13.34 1.66
C ASN A 25 -5.13 -13.36 3.13
N THR A 26 -4.69 -14.53 3.59
CA THR A 26 -4.22 -14.75 4.98
C THR A 26 -2.73 -15.08 5.06
N LYS A 27 -2.09 -15.40 3.92
CA LYS A 27 -0.64 -15.64 3.86
C LYS A 27 0.10 -14.32 4.06
N LEU A 28 1.08 -14.29 4.95
CA LEU A 28 1.95 -13.14 5.23
C LEU A 28 3.42 -13.54 5.09
N PRO A 29 4.30 -12.59 4.67
CA PRO A 29 3.96 -11.27 4.13
C PRO A 29 3.22 -11.37 2.80
N PHE A 30 2.45 -10.33 2.44
CA PHE A 30 1.80 -10.24 1.13
C PHE A 30 2.83 -10.07 0.03
N ALA A 31 2.93 -11.04 -0.87
CA ALA A 31 3.80 -10.98 -2.04
C ALA A 31 3.06 -10.44 -3.27
N VAL A 32 3.78 -9.76 -4.15
CA VAL A 32 3.18 -9.16 -5.36
C VAL A 32 2.56 -10.20 -6.31
N ASP A 33 3.05 -11.44 -6.24
CA ASP A 33 2.55 -12.57 -7.03
C ASP A 33 1.41 -13.35 -6.36
N ASP A 34 0.99 -12.98 -5.15
CA ASP A 34 -0.21 -13.58 -4.54
C ASP A 34 -1.46 -13.18 -5.34
N LEU A 35 -2.39 -14.13 -5.49
CA LEU A 35 -3.67 -13.88 -6.18
C LEU A 35 -4.48 -12.84 -5.41
N VAL A 36 -5.09 -11.89 -6.13
CA VAL A 36 -5.82 -10.75 -5.56
C VAL A 36 -7.24 -10.65 -6.15
N ASP A 37 -7.91 -11.78 -6.29
CA ASP A 37 -9.19 -11.90 -6.98
C ASP A 37 -10.41 -11.87 -6.04
N HIS A 38 -10.18 -11.74 -4.72
CA HIS A 38 -11.23 -11.72 -3.69
C HIS A 38 -11.18 -10.41 -2.86
N PRO A 39 -11.48 -9.25 -3.47
CA PRO A 39 -11.49 -7.97 -2.76
C PRO A 39 -12.60 -7.95 -1.69
N LEU A 40 -12.31 -7.44 -0.50
CA LEU A 40 -13.26 -7.35 0.61
C LEU A 40 -14.02 -6.01 0.64
N SER A 41 -13.68 -5.07 -0.24
CA SER A 41 -14.35 -3.76 -0.32
C SER A 41 -14.44 -3.28 -1.77
N LEU A 42 -15.41 -2.37 -2.02
CA LEU A 42 -15.53 -1.72 -3.32
C LEU A 42 -14.25 -0.95 -3.69
N TYR A 43 -13.61 -0.31 -2.71
CA TYR A 43 -12.32 0.37 -2.90
C TYR A 43 -11.25 -0.61 -3.42
N ALA A 44 -11.11 -1.77 -2.79
CA ALA A 44 -10.16 -2.80 -3.23
C ALA A 44 -10.45 -3.26 -4.67
N ALA A 45 -11.73 -3.49 -4.99
CA ALA A 45 -12.16 -3.86 -6.34
C ALA A 45 -11.81 -2.78 -7.37
N THR A 46 -12.03 -1.50 -7.07
CA THR A 46 -11.64 -0.40 -7.99
C THR A 46 -10.14 -0.30 -8.18
N LYS A 47 -9.33 -0.52 -7.13
CA LYS A 47 -7.87 -0.52 -7.23
C LYS A 47 -7.37 -1.69 -8.06
N LYS A 48 -7.93 -2.89 -7.89
CA LYS A 48 -7.61 -4.03 -8.75
C LYS A 48 -8.03 -3.78 -10.20
N SER A 49 -9.18 -3.18 -10.43
CA SER A 49 -9.62 -2.79 -11.77
C SER A 49 -8.64 -1.83 -12.45
N ASN A 50 -8.04 -0.89 -11.69
CA ASN A 50 -7.01 0.00 -12.22
C ASN A 50 -5.76 -0.77 -12.67
N GLU A 51 -5.30 -1.79 -11.92
CA GLU A 51 -4.19 -2.65 -12.34
C GLU A 51 -4.50 -3.38 -13.66
N LEU A 52 -5.71 -3.93 -13.80
CA LEU A 52 -6.13 -4.66 -15.00
C LEU A 52 -6.25 -3.74 -16.23
N LEU A 53 -6.84 -2.55 -16.06
CA LEU A 53 -6.94 -1.56 -17.12
C LEU A 53 -5.54 -1.06 -17.54
N ALA A 54 -4.66 -0.78 -16.59
CA ALA A 54 -3.29 -0.35 -16.84
C ALA A 54 -2.49 -1.43 -17.60
N HIS A 55 -2.61 -2.70 -17.20
CA HIS A 55 -2.02 -3.82 -17.93
C HIS A 55 -2.52 -3.91 -19.38
N SER A 56 -3.84 -3.73 -19.59
CA SER A 56 -4.41 -3.76 -20.95
C SER A 56 -3.81 -2.68 -21.85
N TYR A 57 -3.60 -1.46 -21.31
CA TYR A 57 -2.96 -0.37 -22.05
C TYR A 57 -1.47 -0.62 -22.29
N ALA A 58 -0.76 -1.15 -21.31
CA ALA A 58 0.63 -1.58 -21.49
C ALA A 58 0.75 -2.62 -22.62
N ASN A 59 -0.17 -3.58 -22.67
CA ASN A 59 -0.14 -4.61 -23.71
C ASN A 59 -0.51 -4.08 -25.10
N LEU A 60 -1.59 -3.29 -25.21
CA LEU A 60 -2.12 -2.83 -26.49
C LEU A 60 -1.29 -1.71 -27.10
N PHE A 61 -0.75 -0.81 -26.28
CA PHE A 61 -0.12 0.41 -26.74
C PHE A 61 1.36 0.52 -26.34
N GLN A 62 1.91 -0.54 -25.72
CA GLN A 62 3.32 -0.63 -25.30
C GLN A 62 3.75 0.52 -24.38
N ILE A 63 2.83 1.07 -23.59
CA ILE A 63 3.12 2.12 -22.61
C ILE A 63 3.76 1.46 -21.38
N PRO A 64 5.02 1.77 -21.04
CA PRO A 64 5.64 1.29 -19.82
C PRO A 64 4.81 1.68 -18.61
N THR A 65 4.37 0.70 -17.81
CA THR A 65 3.39 0.94 -16.74
C THR A 65 3.79 0.21 -15.48
N THR A 66 3.86 0.96 -14.35
CA THR A 66 4.16 0.39 -13.04
C THR A 66 3.05 0.72 -12.05
N GLY A 67 2.45 -0.32 -11.47
CA GLY A 67 1.49 -0.21 -10.37
C GLY A 67 2.19 -0.31 -9.02
N LEU A 68 1.83 0.56 -8.08
CA LEU A 68 2.40 0.58 -6.73
C LEU A 68 1.31 0.28 -5.70
N ARG A 69 1.40 -0.86 -5.02
CA ARG A 69 0.52 -1.25 -3.92
C ARG A 69 1.03 -0.64 -2.63
N PHE A 70 0.53 0.55 -2.30
CA PHE A 70 0.86 1.22 -1.06
C PHE A 70 0.22 0.52 0.13
N PHE A 71 0.99 0.36 1.21
CA PHE A 71 0.51 -0.06 2.52
C PHE A 71 0.01 1.14 3.33
N ASN A 72 0.08 1.11 4.66
CA ASN A 72 -0.48 2.18 5.47
C ASN A 72 0.46 3.40 5.51
N VAL A 73 0.31 4.30 4.53
CA VAL A 73 1.11 5.53 4.47
C VAL A 73 0.70 6.49 5.58
N TYR A 74 1.70 7.06 6.27
CA TYR A 74 1.51 8.08 7.30
C TYR A 74 2.56 9.19 7.17
N GLY A 75 2.34 10.32 7.84
CA GLY A 75 3.26 11.46 7.86
C GLY A 75 2.55 12.79 7.60
N PRO A 76 3.31 13.89 7.39
CA PRO A 76 2.78 15.22 7.09
C PRO A 76 1.79 15.21 5.93
N TRP A 77 0.76 16.05 6.00
CA TRP A 77 -0.32 16.15 5.01
C TRP A 77 -1.18 14.89 4.88
N GLY A 78 -1.14 14.01 5.90
CA GLY A 78 -1.99 12.83 5.96
C GLY A 78 -3.48 13.18 5.86
N ARG A 79 -4.28 12.24 5.30
CA ARG A 79 -5.72 12.45 5.13
C ARG A 79 -6.43 12.51 6.49
N PRO A 80 -7.44 13.40 6.66
CA PRO A 80 -8.19 13.53 7.92
C PRO A 80 -8.96 12.27 8.35
N ASP A 81 -9.26 11.37 7.41
CA ASP A 81 -9.94 10.09 7.67
C ASP A 81 -8.97 8.95 8.04
N ALA A 82 -7.65 9.17 7.94
CA ALA A 82 -6.66 8.18 8.35
C ALA A 82 -6.62 8.00 9.87
N ALA A 83 -6.29 6.77 10.32
CA ALA A 83 -6.31 6.41 11.74
C ALA A 83 -5.46 7.36 12.60
N LEU A 84 -4.24 7.68 12.17
CA LEU A 84 -3.34 8.55 12.90
C LEU A 84 -3.96 9.93 13.16
N TYR A 85 -4.51 10.57 12.11
CA TYR A 85 -5.15 11.87 12.22
C TYR A 85 -6.41 11.83 13.12
N ARG A 86 -7.26 10.81 12.93
CA ARG A 86 -8.46 10.62 13.73
C ARG A 86 -8.15 10.43 15.21
N PHE A 87 -7.14 9.61 15.52
CA PHE A 87 -6.72 9.34 16.90
C PHE A 87 -6.15 10.60 17.54
N THR A 88 -5.22 11.28 16.88
CA THR A 88 -4.65 12.54 17.36
C THR A 88 -5.74 13.58 17.64
N SER A 89 -6.64 13.79 16.69
CA SER A 89 -7.74 14.76 16.84
C SER A 89 -8.68 14.41 17.99
N ALA A 90 -9.03 13.14 18.13
CA ALA A 90 -9.92 12.67 19.21
C ALA A 90 -9.25 12.79 20.59
N MET A 91 -7.96 12.45 20.70
CA MET A 91 -7.18 12.57 21.95
C MET A 91 -7.08 14.02 22.39
N LEU A 92 -6.73 14.94 21.50
CA LEU A 92 -6.65 16.38 21.78
C LEU A 92 -8.01 16.97 22.17
N ALA A 93 -9.12 16.45 21.63
CA ALA A 93 -10.47 16.84 21.98
C ALA A 93 -11.01 16.16 23.25
N GLY A 94 -10.24 15.25 23.89
CA GLY A 94 -10.67 14.49 25.06
C GLY A 94 -11.75 13.42 24.76
N ASN A 95 -11.95 13.08 23.49
CA ASN A 95 -12.90 12.05 23.05
C ASN A 95 -12.31 10.64 23.19
N ALA A 96 -13.20 9.64 23.31
CA ALA A 96 -12.77 8.24 23.29
C ALA A 96 -12.37 7.80 21.87
N LEU A 97 -11.37 6.92 21.78
CA LEU A 97 -10.95 6.28 20.54
C LEU A 97 -11.69 4.96 20.34
N ASP A 98 -12.36 4.80 19.21
CA ASP A 98 -12.89 3.51 18.79
C ASP A 98 -11.74 2.66 18.24
N VAL A 99 -11.41 1.59 18.99
CA VAL A 99 -10.29 0.70 18.70
C VAL A 99 -10.84 -0.67 18.34
N TYR A 100 -10.91 -0.96 17.07
CA TYR A 100 -11.46 -2.19 16.53
C TYR A 100 -10.53 -3.40 16.74
N ASN A 101 -11.11 -4.61 16.64
CA ASN A 101 -10.44 -5.87 16.94
C ASN A 101 -9.74 -5.85 18.32
N TYR A 102 -10.35 -5.14 19.29
CA TYR A 102 -9.77 -4.99 20.65
C TYR A 102 -8.31 -4.52 20.66
N GLY A 103 -7.89 -3.80 19.60
CA GLY A 103 -6.54 -3.30 19.44
C GLY A 103 -5.49 -4.31 18.93
N LYS A 104 -5.91 -5.50 18.52
CA LYS A 104 -5.01 -6.59 18.08
C LYS A 104 -4.53 -6.46 16.63
N HIS A 105 -4.85 -5.37 15.95
CA HIS A 105 -4.37 -5.14 14.59
C HIS A 105 -2.88 -4.86 14.57
N ARG A 106 -2.19 -5.42 13.57
CA ARG A 106 -0.85 -5.02 13.19
C ARG A 106 -0.87 -4.47 11.77
N ARG A 107 -0.30 -3.30 11.58
CA ARG A 107 -0.27 -2.62 10.29
C ARG A 107 1.16 -2.27 9.90
N ASP A 108 1.45 -2.47 8.63
CA ASP A 108 2.68 -2.01 8.00
C ASP A 108 2.54 -0.51 7.74
N PHE A 109 2.98 0.30 8.69
CA PHE A 109 3.02 1.77 8.56
C PHE A 109 4.28 2.19 7.83
N THR A 110 4.12 3.00 6.78
CA THR A 110 5.22 3.45 5.94
C THR A 110 5.24 4.97 5.89
N TYR A 111 6.38 5.56 6.23
CA TYR A 111 6.52 7.01 6.26
C TYR A 111 6.45 7.63 4.87
N VAL A 112 5.83 8.80 4.76
CA VAL A 112 5.52 9.43 3.47
C VAL A 112 6.76 9.78 2.64
N ASP A 113 7.89 10.13 3.28
CA ASP A 113 9.13 10.45 2.56
C ASP A 113 9.74 9.19 1.95
N ASP A 114 9.67 8.03 2.64
CA ASP A 114 10.09 6.74 2.08
C ASP A 114 9.23 6.36 0.87
N ILE A 115 7.92 6.66 0.93
CA ILE A 115 7.01 6.48 -0.21
C ILE A 115 7.41 7.38 -1.38
N ALA A 116 7.64 8.68 -1.12
CA ALA A 116 8.00 9.65 -2.15
C ALA A 116 9.31 9.26 -2.84
N GLU A 117 10.33 8.90 -2.06
CA GLU A 117 11.63 8.42 -2.57
C GLU A 117 11.46 7.16 -3.44
N SER A 118 10.65 6.18 -2.97
CA SER A 118 10.37 4.98 -3.74
C SER A 118 9.70 5.31 -5.09
N VAL A 119 8.70 6.21 -5.09
CA VAL A 119 8.01 6.64 -6.32
C VAL A 119 8.97 7.30 -7.30
N VAL A 120 9.83 8.22 -6.82
CA VAL A 120 10.81 8.91 -7.65
C VAL A 120 11.78 7.91 -8.30
N ARG A 121 12.32 6.97 -7.52
CA ARG A 121 13.24 5.96 -8.06
C ARG A 121 12.56 5.01 -9.06
N VAL A 122 11.29 4.66 -8.82
CA VAL A 122 10.51 3.84 -9.77
C VAL A 122 10.27 4.60 -11.08
N LEU A 123 10.05 5.93 -11.05
CA LEU A 123 9.89 6.73 -12.27
C LEU A 123 11.10 6.61 -13.20
N ASP A 124 12.30 6.52 -12.66
CA ASP A 124 13.54 6.37 -13.41
C ASP A 124 13.80 4.93 -13.90
N GLN A 125 12.89 3.99 -13.61
CA GLN A 125 12.97 2.57 -13.98
C GLN A 125 11.72 2.12 -14.76
N PRO A 126 11.52 2.57 -16.02
CA PRO A 126 10.37 2.18 -16.80
C PRO A 126 10.22 0.67 -16.91
N ALA A 127 9.02 0.17 -16.72
CA ALA A 127 8.72 -1.24 -16.82
C ALA A 127 9.10 -1.79 -18.20
N ARG A 128 9.67 -3.01 -18.22
CA ARG A 128 10.05 -3.71 -19.44
C ARG A 128 9.32 -5.04 -19.53
N PRO A 129 9.09 -5.57 -20.73
CA PRO A 129 8.60 -6.93 -20.90
C PRO A 129 9.48 -7.93 -20.14
N ASP A 130 8.85 -8.87 -19.43
CA ASP A 130 9.56 -9.94 -18.74
C ASP A 130 9.75 -11.13 -19.72
N PRO A 131 10.99 -11.41 -20.18
CA PRO A 131 11.24 -12.48 -21.13
C PRO A 131 11.01 -13.88 -20.53
N ALA A 132 10.95 -14.00 -19.20
CA ALA A 132 10.69 -15.24 -18.51
C ALA A 132 9.18 -15.47 -18.25
N TRP A 133 8.32 -14.48 -18.54
CA TRP A 133 6.88 -14.60 -18.34
C TRP A 133 6.26 -15.65 -19.27
N ARG A 134 5.41 -16.48 -18.72
CA ARG A 134 4.76 -17.58 -19.45
C ARG A 134 3.25 -17.56 -19.23
N SER A 135 2.48 -17.70 -20.31
CA SER A 135 1.02 -17.72 -20.26
C SER A 135 0.44 -18.97 -19.60
N ASP A 136 1.19 -20.06 -19.53
CA ASP A 136 0.80 -21.32 -18.85
C ASP A 136 1.11 -21.31 -17.34
N ALA A 137 1.93 -20.33 -16.87
CA ALA A 137 2.26 -20.11 -15.47
C ALA A 137 2.45 -18.59 -15.23
N PRO A 138 1.38 -17.79 -15.34
CA PRO A 138 1.48 -16.34 -15.33
C PRO A 138 1.85 -15.83 -13.93
N ARG A 139 2.78 -14.88 -13.87
CA ARG A 139 3.09 -14.12 -12.65
C ARG A 139 2.25 -12.83 -12.67
N PRO A 140 1.44 -12.55 -11.62
CA PRO A 140 0.60 -11.35 -11.57
C PRO A 140 1.36 -10.02 -11.58
N SER A 141 2.62 -10.02 -11.07
CA SER A 141 3.44 -8.81 -10.94
C SER A 141 4.17 -8.39 -12.21
N THR A 142 4.27 -9.29 -13.22
CA THR A 142 5.00 -9.08 -14.47
C THR A 142 4.16 -9.44 -15.69
N SER A 143 4.66 -9.17 -16.89
CA SER A 143 3.98 -9.53 -18.13
C SER A 143 4.97 -9.64 -19.29
N SER A 144 4.54 -10.25 -20.38
CA SER A 144 5.19 -10.12 -21.69
C SER A 144 5.03 -8.69 -22.29
N ALA A 145 4.15 -7.86 -21.73
CA ALA A 145 4.06 -6.42 -21.99
C ALA A 145 4.97 -5.63 -21.03
N PRO A 146 5.25 -4.34 -21.29
CA PRO A 146 6.04 -3.48 -20.39
C PRO A 146 5.22 -3.09 -19.15
N TYR A 147 4.96 -4.07 -18.27
CA TYR A 147 4.12 -3.93 -17.08
C TYR A 147 4.80 -4.52 -15.85
N ARG A 148 4.67 -3.82 -14.72
CA ARG A 148 5.19 -4.25 -13.43
C ARG A 148 4.29 -3.83 -12.28
N VAL A 149 4.24 -4.61 -11.21
CA VAL A 149 3.62 -4.24 -9.93
C VAL A 149 4.64 -4.41 -8.81
N TYR A 150 4.68 -3.46 -7.87
CA TYR A 150 5.47 -3.54 -6.65
C TYR A 150 4.62 -3.26 -5.42
N ASN A 151 4.98 -3.87 -4.30
CA ASN A 151 4.56 -3.41 -2.97
C ASN A 151 5.48 -2.29 -2.51
N ILE A 152 4.90 -1.29 -1.84
CA ILE A 152 5.66 -0.31 -1.05
C ILE A 152 5.15 -0.35 0.39
N GLY A 153 6.00 -0.82 1.29
CA GLY A 153 5.75 -0.96 2.72
C GLY A 153 7.05 -0.92 3.49
N ASN A 154 6.98 -0.77 4.80
CA ASN A 154 8.14 -0.78 5.68
C ASN A 154 8.56 -2.21 6.08
N SER A 155 7.72 -3.21 5.82
CA SER A 155 7.91 -4.61 6.22
C SER A 155 8.09 -4.81 7.75
N GLN A 156 7.74 -3.82 8.53
CA GLN A 156 7.81 -3.81 10.01
C GLN A 156 6.41 -3.51 10.57
N PRO A 157 5.59 -4.54 10.80
CA PRO A 157 4.22 -4.33 11.28
C PRO A 157 4.22 -3.78 12.71
N VAL A 158 3.44 -2.73 12.92
CA VAL A 158 3.28 -2.04 14.21
C VAL A 158 1.93 -2.41 14.81
N GLU A 159 1.91 -2.78 16.08
CA GLU A 159 0.68 -3.01 16.84
C GLU A 159 -0.09 -1.70 17.05
N LEU A 160 -1.41 -1.74 16.85
CA LEU A 160 -2.25 -0.55 16.98
C LEU A 160 -2.19 0.08 18.38
N LEU A 161 -2.13 -0.75 19.44
CA LEU A 161 -2.01 -0.26 20.80
C LEU A 161 -0.65 0.41 21.06
N TYR A 162 0.42 -0.08 20.44
CA TYR A 162 1.74 0.56 20.51
C TYR A 162 1.73 1.93 19.82
N LEU A 163 1.11 2.04 18.64
CA LEU A 163 0.93 3.34 17.97
C LEU A 163 0.17 4.34 18.88
N ILE A 164 -0.91 3.90 19.55
CA ILE A 164 -1.66 4.75 20.48
C ILE A 164 -0.76 5.17 21.66
N GLN A 165 0.06 4.27 22.17
CA GLN A 165 1.00 4.59 23.25
C GLN A 165 2.04 5.65 22.83
N LEU A 166 2.55 5.58 21.60
CA LEU A 166 3.43 6.61 21.04
C LEU A 166 2.70 7.96 20.96
N LEU A 167 1.48 7.99 20.45
CA LEU A 167 0.67 9.21 20.42
C LEU A 167 0.42 9.79 21.83
N GLU A 168 0.20 8.95 22.84
CA GLU A 168 0.07 9.40 24.22
C GLU A 168 1.35 10.11 24.72
N GLN A 169 2.52 9.57 24.37
CA GLN A 169 3.81 10.14 24.76
C GLN A 169 4.05 11.48 24.07
N GLU A 170 3.84 11.55 22.76
CA GLU A 170 4.08 12.77 21.98
C GLU A 170 3.09 13.89 22.30
N LEU A 171 1.81 13.55 22.53
CA LEU A 171 0.77 14.54 22.84
C LEU A 171 0.71 14.93 24.33
N GLY A 172 1.35 14.15 25.22
CA GLY A 172 1.24 14.32 26.67
C GLY A 172 -0.18 14.07 27.22
N VAL A 173 -1.03 13.32 26.50
CA VAL A 173 -2.43 13.06 26.83
C VAL A 173 -2.71 11.57 26.84
N LYS A 174 -3.43 11.08 27.86
CA LYS A 174 -3.86 9.67 27.90
C LYS A 174 -5.08 9.41 27.02
N ALA A 175 -5.03 8.38 26.22
CA ALA A 175 -6.15 7.96 25.38
C ALA A 175 -7.24 7.27 26.21
N ARG A 176 -8.48 7.57 25.91
CA ARG A 176 -9.66 6.86 26.42
C ARG A 176 -10.08 5.84 25.36
N LEU A 177 -9.85 4.55 25.60
CA LEU A 177 -10.11 3.51 24.61
C LEU A 177 -11.53 2.95 24.74
N ASN A 178 -12.25 2.88 23.61
CA ASN A 178 -13.46 2.12 23.43
C ASN A 178 -13.11 0.89 22.57
N LEU A 179 -12.90 -0.24 23.22
CA LEU A 179 -12.48 -1.48 22.55
C LEU A 179 -13.68 -2.16 21.90
N LEU A 180 -13.65 -2.30 20.58
CA LEU A 180 -14.74 -2.83 19.77
C LEU A 180 -14.33 -4.12 19.05
N PRO A 181 -15.29 -5.00 18.70
CA PRO A 181 -15.02 -6.14 17.85
C PRO A 181 -14.53 -5.72 16.47
N MET A 182 -13.93 -6.65 15.75
CA MET A 182 -13.45 -6.43 14.36
C MET A 182 -14.59 -6.02 13.43
N GLN A 183 -14.34 -5.04 12.55
CA GLN A 183 -15.34 -4.63 11.56
C GLN A 183 -15.40 -5.63 10.39
N PRO A 184 -16.60 -5.85 9.80
CA PRO A 184 -16.71 -6.65 8.57
C PRO A 184 -15.86 -6.05 7.44
N GLY A 185 -15.10 -6.91 6.77
CA GLY A 185 -14.24 -6.50 5.66
C GLY A 185 -12.88 -5.92 6.06
N ASP A 186 -12.58 -5.85 7.35
CA ASP A 186 -11.25 -5.49 7.84
C ASP A 186 -10.34 -6.74 7.89
N VAL A 187 -9.02 -6.53 7.88
CA VAL A 187 -8.01 -7.58 8.00
C VAL A 187 -7.22 -7.38 9.29
N GLU A 188 -6.78 -8.49 9.92
CA GLU A 188 -6.07 -8.42 11.20
C GLU A 188 -4.67 -7.84 11.03
N ASP A 189 -3.90 -8.38 10.09
CA ASP A 189 -2.50 -8.02 9.86
C ASP A 189 -2.26 -7.61 8.41
N THR A 190 -1.37 -6.63 8.20
CA THR A 190 -0.82 -6.30 6.89
C THR A 190 0.69 -6.17 6.98
N ILE A 191 1.41 -6.93 6.16
CA ILE A 191 2.88 -6.92 6.07
C ILE A 191 3.26 -7.01 4.60
N ALA A 192 4.06 -6.07 4.11
CA ALA A 192 4.55 -6.06 2.74
C ALA A 192 5.76 -7.00 2.56
N ASP A 193 5.76 -7.80 1.50
CA ASP A 193 6.99 -8.28 0.91
C ASP A 193 7.45 -7.24 -0.12
N VAL A 194 8.60 -6.61 0.13
CA VAL A 194 9.17 -5.52 -0.69
C VAL A 194 10.44 -5.94 -1.44
N ALA A 195 10.80 -7.21 -1.42
CA ALA A 195 12.05 -7.70 -2.01
C ALA A 195 12.19 -7.36 -3.50
N ASP A 196 11.10 -7.45 -4.27
CA ASP A 196 11.09 -7.10 -5.70
C ASP A 196 11.32 -5.60 -5.92
N LEU A 197 10.76 -4.73 -5.08
CA LEU A 197 10.98 -3.28 -5.13
C LEU A 197 12.45 -2.96 -4.80
N GLU A 198 12.95 -3.48 -3.68
CA GLU A 198 14.33 -3.25 -3.24
C GLU A 198 15.33 -3.67 -4.30
N ALA A 199 15.14 -4.84 -4.91
CA ALA A 199 15.98 -5.30 -6.01
C ALA A 199 15.93 -4.40 -7.24
N ALA A 200 14.76 -3.77 -7.52
CA ALA A 200 14.58 -2.93 -8.69
C ALA A 200 15.18 -1.52 -8.54
N ILE A 201 15.06 -0.91 -7.37
CA ILE A 201 15.41 0.51 -7.15
C ILE A 201 16.56 0.74 -6.16
N ALA A 202 17.15 -0.34 -5.62
CA ALA A 202 18.20 -0.29 -4.60
C ALA A 202 17.82 0.60 -3.39
N PHE A 203 16.56 0.52 -2.96
CA PHE A 203 16.02 1.27 -1.83
C PHE A 203 14.87 0.49 -1.19
N SER A 204 14.80 0.51 0.13
CA SER A 204 13.70 -0.05 0.92
C SER A 204 13.25 0.96 1.97
N PRO A 205 11.95 1.22 2.11
CA PRO A 205 11.41 2.00 3.22
C PRO A 205 11.90 1.44 4.54
N SER A 206 12.37 2.30 5.45
CA SER A 206 12.98 1.86 6.71
C SER A 206 12.79 2.84 7.87
N THR A 207 12.06 3.93 7.68
CA THR A 207 11.81 4.91 8.74
C THR A 207 10.98 4.26 9.86
N PRO A 208 11.54 4.17 11.11
CA PRO A 208 10.80 3.65 12.25
C PRO A 208 9.58 4.50 12.56
N ILE A 209 8.52 3.88 13.11
CA ILE A 209 7.27 4.59 13.45
C ILE A 209 7.51 5.69 14.49
N GLU A 210 8.51 5.52 15.36
CA GLU A 210 8.89 6.49 16.41
C GLU A 210 9.55 7.74 15.83
N THR A 211 10.10 7.65 14.61
CA THR A 211 10.82 8.75 13.96
C THR A 211 9.94 9.53 13.00
N GLY A 212 9.06 8.83 12.29
CA GLY A 212 8.17 9.43 11.29
C GLY A 212 6.94 10.05 11.94
#